data_6b5798174e6c3a15b56c2acb79d6de2a
#
_entry.id   6b5798174e6c3a15b56c2acb79d6de2a
#
_cell.length_a   1.000
_cell.length_b   1.000
_cell.length_c   1.000
_cell.angle_alpha   90.00
_cell.angle_beta   90.00
_cell.angle_gamma   90.00
#
_symmetry.space_group_name_H-M   'P 1'
#
loop_
_entity.id
_entity.type
_entity.pdbx_description
1 polymer ?
#
loop_
_entity_poly.entity_id
_entity_poly.type
_entity_poly.pdbx_seq_one_letter_code
_entity_poly.pdbx_strand_id
1 'polypeptide(L)'
;LRQMGKDVDALVAEGFATPSDALTIKVKTNEAEMLLTKATNGLVLAKMLLCKECGLPLDSKITLADENLDAIPVPEMSPVISDEEVYAARPEIRSLDLAKKIYDKKVAVVRADGLPTVAVMANYAVTNPNVFNGFQNKFGGFFSAGVVVNVPIFHGTEAIQKTKKAKAEAALTQYRLDDAKEMISLQVAQLRQQEGEALEKLTAAESNLESAEENLRVATAGWNEGMIASNVVLQAQTAWLQAHSEYIETGVELQMCSVNLAKAEGRL
;
A
#
# COMPACT_ATOMS: atom_id res chain seq x y z
N LEU A 1 -17.38 -18.70 -29.09
CA LEU A 1 -18.27 -19.73 -28.54
C LEU A 1 -19.69 -19.65 -29.10
N ARG A 2 -20.38 -18.51 -29.03
CA ARG A 2 -21.76 -18.36 -29.54
C ARG A 2 -21.88 -18.70 -31.04
N GLN A 3 -20.92 -18.23 -31.87
CA GLN A 3 -20.92 -18.57 -33.29
C GLN A 3 -20.67 -20.05 -33.51
N MET A 4 -19.66 -20.61 -32.85
CA MET A 4 -19.33 -22.05 -32.88
C MET A 4 -20.52 -22.91 -32.44
N GLY A 5 -21.32 -22.46 -31.45
CA GLY A 5 -22.56 -23.14 -31.07
C GLY A 5 -23.54 -23.27 -32.23
N LYS A 6 -23.76 -22.17 -32.96
CA LYS A 6 -24.68 -22.19 -34.14
C LYS A 6 -24.18 -23.10 -35.27
N ASP A 7 -22.84 -23.06 -35.49
CA ASP A 7 -22.22 -23.87 -36.58
C ASP A 7 -22.29 -25.35 -36.23
N VAL A 8 -22.08 -25.73 -34.98
CA VAL A 8 -22.21 -27.13 -34.54
C VAL A 8 -23.67 -27.59 -34.53
N ASP A 9 -24.62 -26.75 -34.15
CA ASP A 9 -26.06 -27.09 -34.24
C ASP A 9 -26.46 -27.39 -35.71
N ALA A 10 -25.92 -26.63 -36.67
CA ALA A 10 -26.12 -26.89 -38.10
C ALA A 10 -25.49 -28.22 -38.53
N LEU A 11 -24.24 -28.49 -38.10
CA LEU A 11 -23.57 -29.77 -38.38
C LEU A 11 -24.25 -30.98 -37.78
N VAL A 12 -24.87 -30.83 -36.59
CA VAL A 12 -25.70 -31.91 -35.99
C VAL A 12 -26.95 -32.17 -36.81
N ALA A 13 -27.58 -31.10 -37.32
CA ALA A 13 -28.77 -31.24 -38.17
C ALA A 13 -28.47 -31.96 -39.51
N GLU A 14 -27.25 -31.77 -40.03
CA GLU A 14 -26.75 -32.43 -41.23
C GLU A 14 -26.13 -33.83 -40.97
N GLY A 15 -25.99 -34.23 -39.69
CA GLY A 15 -25.44 -35.53 -39.29
C GLY A 15 -23.92 -35.60 -39.27
N PHE A 16 -23.21 -34.46 -39.40
CA PHE A 16 -21.75 -34.37 -39.36
C PHE A 16 -21.15 -34.15 -37.96
N ALA A 17 -21.99 -33.81 -36.96
CA ALA A 17 -21.59 -33.71 -35.56
C ALA A 17 -22.57 -34.45 -34.65
N THR A 18 -22.14 -34.79 -33.42
CA THR A 18 -22.99 -35.47 -32.47
C THR A 18 -23.78 -34.49 -31.59
N PRO A 19 -24.98 -34.90 -31.10
CA PRO A 19 -25.70 -34.10 -30.10
C PRO A 19 -24.87 -33.80 -28.84
N SER A 20 -23.91 -34.64 -28.49
CA SER A 20 -22.96 -34.46 -27.38
C SER A 20 -22.03 -33.27 -27.59
N ASP A 21 -21.58 -33.06 -28.83
CA ASP A 21 -20.72 -31.92 -29.19
C ASP A 21 -21.45 -30.59 -29.00
N ALA A 22 -22.73 -30.53 -29.46
CA ALA A 22 -23.56 -29.35 -29.29
C ALA A 22 -23.83 -29.02 -27.80
N LEU A 23 -24.11 -30.07 -27.00
CA LEU A 23 -24.33 -29.91 -25.56
C LEU A 23 -23.04 -29.43 -24.84
N THR A 24 -21.88 -29.94 -25.24
CA THR A 24 -20.58 -29.54 -24.68
C THR A 24 -20.32 -28.08 -24.96
N ILE A 25 -20.54 -27.59 -26.18
CA ILE A 25 -20.36 -26.20 -26.53
C ILE A 25 -21.37 -25.29 -25.79
N LYS A 26 -22.60 -25.74 -25.63
CA LYS A 26 -23.62 -25.02 -24.86
C LYS A 26 -23.24 -24.87 -23.40
N VAL A 27 -22.69 -25.90 -22.76
CA VAL A 27 -22.17 -25.83 -21.38
C VAL A 27 -21.04 -24.80 -21.31
N LYS A 28 -20.08 -24.87 -22.23
CA LYS A 28 -18.96 -23.90 -22.26
C LYS A 28 -19.40 -22.47 -22.53
N THR A 29 -20.41 -22.27 -23.35
CA THR A 29 -21.00 -20.95 -23.59
C THR A 29 -21.64 -20.38 -22.32
N ASN A 30 -22.41 -21.21 -21.61
CA ASN A 30 -23.04 -20.82 -20.35
C ASN A 30 -22.01 -20.52 -19.26
N GLU A 31 -20.93 -21.32 -19.16
CA GLU A 31 -19.79 -21.04 -18.25
C GLU A 31 -19.15 -19.68 -18.56
N ALA A 32 -18.90 -19.39 -19.85
CA ALA A 32 -18.34 -18.10 -20.27
C ALA A 32 -19.26 -16.90 -19.96
N GLU A 33 -20.59 -17.06 -20.14
CA GLU A 33 -21.58 -16.03 -19.80
C GLU A 33 -21.65 -15.77 -18.28
N MET A 34 -21.54 -16.82 -17.47
CA MET A 34 -21.44 -16.65 -16.00
C MET A 34 -20.17 -15.92 -15.60
N LEU A 35 -19.02 -16.25 -16.21
CA LEU A 35 -17.76 -15.55 -15.96
C LEU A 35 -17.82 -14.08 -16.38
N LEU A 36 -18.41 -13.78 -17.55
CA LEU A 36 -18.62 -12.41 -18.02
C LEU A 36 -19.49 -11.60 -17.04
N THR A 37 -20.57 -12.19 -16.54
CA THR A 37 -21.46 -11.57 -15.55
C THR A 37 -20.69 -11.26 -14.25
N LYS A 38 -19.90 -12.25 -13.77
CA LYS A 38 -19.06 -12.07 -12.58
C LYS A 38 -18.02 -10.98 -12.76
N ALA A 39 -17.34 -10.95 -13.91
CA ALA A 39 -16.33 -9.92 -14.21
C ALA A 39 -16.98 -8.52 -14.31
N THR A 40 -18.12 -8.38 -14.97
CA THR A 40 -18.85 -7.12 -15.08
C THR A 40 -19.28 -6.60 -13.69
N ASN A 41 -19.79 -7.46 -12.83
CA ASN A 41 -20.14 -7.08 -11.46
C ASN A 41 -18.89 -6.71 -10.64
N GLY A 42 -17.79 -7.44 -10.81
CA GLY A 42 -16.50 -7.10 -10.20
C GLY A 42 -15.99 -5.72 -10.61
N LEU A 43 -16.10 -5.36 -11.89
CA LEU A 43 -15.75 -4.04 -12.41
C LEU A 43 -16.58 -2.93 -11.75
N VAL A 44 -17.91 -3.14 -11.62
CA VAL A 44 -18.79 -2.16 -10.96
C VAL A 44 -18.35 -1.95 -9.50
N LEU A 45 -18.09 -3.02 -8.77
CA LEU A 45 -17.63 -2.93 -7.38
C LEU A 45 -16.26 -2.25 -7.27
N ALA A 46 -15.31 -2.55 -8.17
CA ALA A 46 -14.01 -1.92 -8.20
C ALA A 46 -14.11 -0.40 -8.49
N LYS A 47 -14.98 0.00 -9.42
CA LYS A 47 -15.27 1.42 -9.69
C LYS A 47 -15.91 2.12 -8.48
N MET A 48 -16.83 1.47 -7.76
CA MET A 48 -17.40 1.99 -6.52
C MET A 48 -16.34 2.18 -5.41
N LEU A 49 -15.42 1.22 -5.28
CA LEU A 49 -14.31 1.32 -4.32
C LEU A 49 -13.40 2.50 -4.65
N LEU A 50 -13.05 2.67 -5.92
CA LEU A 50 -12.25 3.81 -6.38
C LEU A 50 -12.95 5.15 -6.11
N CYS A 51 -14.27 5.25 -6.39
CA CYS A 51 -15.05 6.43 -6.05
C CYS A 51 -14.98 6.75 -4.55
N LYS A 52 -15.12 5.73 -3.69
CA LYS A 52 -15.01 5.88 -2.24
C LYS A 52 -13.63 6.44 -1.84
N GLU A 53 -12.54 5.87 -2.34
CA GLU A 53 -11.19 6.34 -2.01
C GLU A 53 -10.92 7.77 -2.52
N CYS A 54 -11.55 8.16 -3.64
CA CYS A 54 -11.48 9.53 -4.18
C CYS A 54 -12.47 10.50 -3.52
N GLY A 55 -13.30 10.05 -2.58
CA GLY A 55 -14.33 10.89 -1.95
C GLY A 55 -15.49 11.26 -2.88
N LEU A 56 -15.71 10.51 -3.94
CA LEU A 56 -16.81 10.70 -4.89
C LEU A 56 -18.05 9.88 -4.48
N PRO A 57 -19.27 10.27 -4.91
CA PRO A 57 -20.46 9.42 -4.74
C PRO A 57 -20.25 8.04 -5.38
N LEU A 58 -20.73 6.97 -4.74
CA LEU A 58 -20.52 5.59 -5.18
C LEU A 58 -21.14 5.26 -6.55
N ASP A 59 -22.15 6.00 -6.95
CA ASP A 59 -22.86 5.88 -8.23
C ASP A 59 -22.23 6.73 -9.35
N SER A 60 -21.12 7.42 -9.09
CA SER A 60 -20.44 8.24 -10.08
C SER A 60 -19.97 7.39 -11.27
N LYS A 61 -20.30 7.83 -12.47
CA LYS A 61 -19.80 7.21 -13.71
C LYS A 61 -18.38 7.70 -13.97
N ILE A 62 -17.40 6.86 -13.63
CA ILE A 62 -15.98 7.15 -13.90
C ILE A 62 -15.51 6.33 -15.09
N THR A 63 -14.69 6.97 -15.96
CA THR A 63 -13.94 6.34 -17.03
C THR A 63 -12.46 6.47 -16.71
N LEU A 64 -11.72 5.38 -16.79
CA LEU A 64 -10.28 5.39 -16.54
C LEU A 64 -9.56 5.83 -17.83
N ALA A 65 -8.45 6.57 -17.69
CA ALA A 65 -7.65 6.98 -18.84
C ALA A 65 -6.99 5.79 -19.54
N ASP A 66 -6.65 4.76 -18.75
CA ASP A 66 -5.92 3.58 -19.19
C ASP A 66 -6.84 2.33 -19.23
N GLU A 67 -7.95 2.42 -19.99
CA GLU A 67 -8.86 1.27 -20.14
C GLU A 67 -8.36 0.21 -21.16
N ASN A 68 -7.31 0.53 -21.93
CA ASN A 68 -6.77 -0.41 -22.91
C ASN A 68 -5.77 -1.38 -22.27
N LEU A 69 -6.23 -2.60 -21.98
CA LEU A 69 -5.44 -3.68 -21.37
C LEU A 69 -4.55 -4.41 -22.39
N ASP A 70 -4.74 -4.21 -23.69
CA ASP A 70 -3.93 -4.82 -24.76
C ASP A 70 -2.56 -4.13 -24.92
N ALA A 71 -2.40 -2.94 -24.33
CA ALA A 71 -1.17 -2.17 -24.34
C ALA A 71 -0.84 -1.68 -22.93
N ILE A 72 -0.59 -2.61 -22.00
CA ILE A 72 -0.16 -2.25 -20.65
C ILE A 72 1.25 -1.64 -20.78
N PRO A 73 1.43 -0.36 -20.40
CA PRO A 73 2.76 0.23 -20.47
C PRO A 73 3.71 -0.49 -19.51
N VAL A 74 4.79 -1.04 -20.05
CA VAL A 74 5.85 -1.63 -19.21
C VAL A 74 6.60 -0.47 -18.55
N PRO A 75 6.61 -0.36 -17.21
CA PRO A 75 7.37 0.68 -16.54
C PRO A 75 8.87 0.47 -16.79
N GLU A 76 9.60 1.57 -16.97
CA GLU A 76 11.06 1.50 -16.95
C GLU A 76 11.52 1.03 -15.57
N MET A 77 12.52 0.14 -15.53
CA MET A 77 13.07 -0.33 -14.26
C MET A 77 13.54 0.85 -13.40
N SER A 78 13.14 0.84 -12.15
CA SER A 78 13.47 1.89 -11.21
C SER A 78 14.98 2.02 -11.03
N PRO A 79 15.56 3.23 -11.11
CA PRO A 79 16.99 3.44 -10.88
C PRO A 79 17.38 2.99 -9.47
N VAL A 80 18.59 2.46 -9.34
CA VAL A 80 19.13 2.10 -8.02
C VAL A 80 19.53 3.37 -7.29
N ILE A 81 18.85 3.66 -6.18
CA ILE A 81 19.18 4.77 -5.29
C ILE A 81 19.88 4.25 -4.03
N SER A 82 20.69 5.11 -3.39
CA SER A 82 21.40 4.74 -2.18
C SER A 82 20.48 4.66 -0.96
N ASP A 83 20.84 3.84 0.03
CA ASP A 83 20.08 3.72 1.28
C ASP A 83 19.97 5.08 2.00
N GLU A 84 20.99 5.92 1.92
CA GLU A 84 20.99 7.27 2.51
C GLU A 84 19.90 8.16 1.89
N GLU A 85 19.74 8.10 0.57
CA GLU A 85 18.69 8.84 -0.13
C GLU A 85 17.30 8.33 0.25
N VAL A 86 17.12 7.00 0.34
CA VAL A 86 15.88 6.38 0.81
C VAL A 86 15.55 6.85 2.23
N TYR A 87 16.51 6.80 3.16
CA TYR A 87 16.28 7.23 4.55
C TYR A 87 15.97 8.72 4.66
N ALA A 88 16.58 9.55 3.82
CA ALA A 88 16.30 10.99 3.79
C ALA A 88 14.89 11.31 3.27
N ALA A 89 14.38 10.52 2.33
CA ALA A 89 13.06 10.69 1.75
C ALA A 89 11.92 10.19 2.66
N ARG A 90 12.21 9.21 3.55
CA ARG A 90 11.20 8.54 4.37
C ARG A 90 10.80 9.34 5.61
N PRO A 91 9.52 9.74 5.75
CA PRO A 91 9.05 10.53 6.88
C PRO A 91 9.13 9.77 8.22
N GLU A 92 9.06 8.44 8.20
CA GLU A 92 9.17 7.59 9.39
C GLU A 92 10.57 7.70 10.01
N ILE A 93 11.62 7.69 9.20
CA ILE A 93 13.01 7.85 9.65
C ILE A 93 13.21 9.25 10.24
N ARG A 94 12.69 10.27 9.59
CA ARG A 94 12.74 11.65 10.11
C ARG A 94 12.03 11.77 11.45
N SER A 95 10.89 11.13 11.61
CA SER A 95 10.12 11.10 12.86
C SER A 95 10.91 10.44 13.99
N LEU A 96 11.54 9.29 13.72
CA LEU A 96 12.37 8.57 14.70
C LEU A 96 13.64 9.34 15.06
N ASP A 97 14.29 10.01 14.11
CA ASP A 97 15.45 10.88 14.39
C ASP A 97 15.07 12.06 15.29
N LEU A 98 13.91 12.68 15.06
CA LEU A 98 13.38 13.71 15.96
C LEU A 98 13.06 13.15 17.34
N ALA A 99 12.45 11.97 17.42
CA ALA A 99 12.18 11.29 18.68
C ALA A 99 13.49 11.02 19.46
N LYS A 100 14.54 10.53 18.78
CA LYS A 100 15.86 10.36 19.38
C LYS A 100 16.39 11.68 19.97
N LYS A 101 16.33 12.78 19.22
CA LYS A 101 16.76 14.11 19.69
C LYS A 101 15.97 14.56 20.93
N ILE A 102 14.67 14.25 20.99
CA ILE A 102 13.83 14.53 22.17
C ILE A 102 14.32 13.73 23.38
N TYR A 103 14.59 12.44 23.24
CA TYR A 103 15.05 11.60 24.34
C TYR A 103 16.48 11.97 24.80
N ASP A 104 17.37 12.37 23.88
CA ASP A 104 18.68 12.91 24.23
C ASP A 104 18.57 14.20 25.07
N LYS A 105 17.64 15.11 24.70
CA LYS A 105 17.35 16.31 25.50
C LYS A 105 16.68 15.97 26.84
N LYS A 106 15.84 14.94 26.88
CA LYS A 106 15.23 14.44 28.13
C LYS A 106 16.29 14.00 29.14
N VAL A 107 17.39 13.38 28.70
CA VAL A 107 18.52 13.05 29.57
C VAL A 107 19.10 14.32 30.22
N ALA A 108 19.24 15.41 29.46
CA ALA A 108 19.73 16.68 30.00
C ALA A 108 18.74 17.29 31.03
N VAL A 109 17.43 17.23 30.75
CA VAL A 109 16.37 17.71 31.67
C VAL A 109 16.43 16.91 32.97
N VAL A 110 16.48 15.57 32.91
CA VAL A 110 16.55 14.72 34.11
C VAL A 110 17.83 14.97 34.93
N ARG A 111 18.95 15.31 34.27
CA ARG A 111 20.16 15.73 34.98
C ARG A 111 20.00 17.09 35.66
N ALA A 112 19.24 18.00 35.06
CA ALA A 112 18.98 19.32 35.62
C ALA A 112 18.14 19.28 36.89
N ASP A 113 17.35 18.22 37.14
CA ASP A 113 16.63 18.03 38.41
C ASP A 113 17.56 17.93 39.63
N GLY A 114 18.83 17.60 39.41
CA GLY A 114 19.87 17.59 40.46
C GLY A 114 20.57 18.95 40.66
N LEU A 115 20.25 19.97 39.88
CA LEU A 115 20.86 21.30 39.94
C LEU A 115 19.97 22.29 40.70
N PRO A 116 20.55 23.38 41.25
CA PRO A 116 19.75 24.46 41.82
C PRO A 116 18.78 25.04 40.79
N THR A 117 17.51 25.23 41.21
CA THR A 117 16.49 25.87 40.37
C THR A 117 16.16 27.24 40.95
N VAL A 118 16.03 28.21 40.07
CA VAL A 118 15.63 29.58 40.41
C VAL A 118 14.32 29.91 39.68
N ALA A 119 13.30 30.28 40.44
CA ALA A 119 12.02 30.70 39.88
C ALA A 119 11.72 32.14 40.33
N VAL A 120 11.27 32.95 39.38
CA VAL A 120 10.72 34.29 39.67
C VAL A 120 9.21 34.18 39.56
N MET A 121 8.53 34.64 40.58
CA MET A 121 7.06 34.62 40.64
C MET A 121 6.53 36.04 40.86
N ALA A 122 5.49 36.41 40.14
CA ALA A 122 4.71 37.62 40.39
C ALA A 122 3.23 37.26 40.37
N ASN A 123 2.51 37.70 41.38
CA ASN A 123 1.08 37.44 41.53
C ASN A 123 0.34 38.74 41.84
N TYR A 124 -0.80 38.96 41.20
CA TYR A 124 -1.73 40.00 41.54
C TYR A 124 -3.07 39.34 41.85
N ALA A 125 -3.50 39.47 43.10
CA ALA A 125 -4.76 38.93 43.57
C ALA A 125 -5.73 40.05 43.97
N VAL A 126 -6.99 39.90 43.58
CA VAL A 126 -8.07 40.80 44.00
C VAL A 126 -9.08 40.02 44.83
N THR A 127 -9.34 40.49 46.02
CA THR A 127 -10.23 39.79 46.94
C THR A 127 -11.30 40.74 47.49
N ASN A 128 -12.50 40.20 47.76
CA ASN A 128 -13.56 40.84 48.51
C ASN A 128 -14.12 39.82 49.53
N PRO A 129 -14.02 40.04 50.84
CA PRO A 129 -13.45 41.21 51.51
C PRO A 129 -11.92 41.32 51.28
N ASN A 130 -11.42 42.60 51.33
CA ASN A 130 -9.99 42.83 51.28
C ASN A 130 -9.35 42.44 52.59
N VAL A 131 -8.54 41.37 52.57
CA VAL A 131 -7.85 40.84 53.75
C VAL A 131 -6.45 41.41 53.94
N PHE A 132 -5.93 42.12 52.92
CA PHE A 132 -4.56 42.62 52.90
C PHE A 132 -4.41 44.04 53.48
N ASN A 133 -5.48 44.85 53.45
CA ASN A 133 -5.49 46.25 53.98
C ASN A 133 -6.50 46.43 55.11
N GLY A 134 -6.49 45.51 56.11
CA GLY A 134 -7.47 45.50 57.18
C GLY A 134 -8.86 45.10 56.70
N PHE A 135 -9.41 44.05 57.23
CA PHE A 135 -10.65 43.37 56.84
C PHE A 135 -11.77 44.33 56.41
N GLN A 136 -11.80 44.75 55.13
CA GLN A 136 -12.77 45.70 54.59
C GLN A 136 -13.67 45.00 53.56
N ASN A 137 -14.98 45.21 53.65
CA ASN A 137 -15.94 44.56 52.76
C ASN A 137 -16.03 45.28 51.39
N LYS A 138 -14.86 45.38 50.73
CA LYS A 138 -14.70 45.94 49.38
C LYS A 138 -13.61 45.20 48.60
N PHE A 139 -13.64 45.28 47.27
CA PHE A 139 -12.57 44.75 46.45
C PHE A 139 -11.25 45.48 46.69
N GLY A 140 -10.18 44.73 46.94
CA GLY A 140 -8.84 45.27 47.08
C GLY A 140 -7.82 44.38 46.34
N GLY A 141 -6.91 45.06 45.64
CA GLY A 141 -5.82 44.38 44.90
C GLY A 141 -4.56 44.26 45.77
N PHE A 142 -3.87 43.14 45.66
CA PHE A 142 -2.59 42.88 46.28
C PHE A 142 -1.62 42.36 45.23
N PHE A 143 -0.47 42.99 45.15
CA PHE A 143 0.64 42.55 44.28
C PHE A 143 1.73 41.96 45.15
N SER A 144 2.23 40.76 44.74
CA SER A 144 3.42 40.15 45.32
C SER A 144 4.39 39.70 44.23
N ALA A 145 5.65 39.93 44.47
CA ALA A 145 6.71 39.41 43.64
C ALA A 145 7.81 38.82 44.52
N GLY A 146 8.39 37.74 44.06
CA GLY A 146 9.42 37.02 44.82
C GLY A 146 10.29 36.17 43.94
N VAL A 147 11.46 35.81 44.48
CA VAL A 147 12.40 34.88 43.89
C VAL A 147 12.51 33.67 44.80
N VAL A 148 12.30 32.49 44.27
CA VAL A 148 12.47 31.20 44.99
C VAL A 148 13.69 30.51 44.42
N VAL A 149 14.64 30.17 45.30
CA VAL A 149 15.81 29.35 44.95
C VAL A 149 15.67 28.03 45.68
N ASN A 150 15.61 26.93 44.91
CA ASN A 150 15.56 25.58 45.46
C ASN A 150 16.87 24.87 45.14
N VAL A 151 17.60 24.46 46.19
CA VAL A 151 18.90 23.76 46.08
C VAL A 151 18.74 22.34 46.65
N PRO A 152 18.70 21.32 45.76
CA PRO A 152 18.64 19.93 46.24
C PRO A 152 20.00 19.56 46.86
N ILE A 153 20.04 19.32 48.18
CA ILE A 153 21.28 18.98 48.88
C ILE A 153 21.57 17.48 48.82
N PHE A 154 20.56 16.64 49.06
CA PHE A 154 20.73 15.20 49.04
C PHE A 154 19.41 14.48 48.78
N HIS A 155 19.41 13.64 47.74
CA HIS A 155 18.27 12.80 47.36
C HIS A 155 18.73 11.32 47.19
N GLY A 156 19.78 10.89 47.89
CA GLY A 156 20.34 9.55 47.77
C GLY A 156 20.80 9.22 46.35
N THR A 157 20.47 8.04 45.87
CA THR A 157 20.81 7.57 44.49
C THR A 157 19.74 7.90 43.44
N GLU A 158 18.66 8.56 43.83
CA GLU A 158 17.49 8.79 42.95
C GLU A 158 17.85 9.50 41.64
N ALA A 159 18.58 10.60 41.72
CA ALA A 159 19.01 11.38 40.54
C ALA A 159 19.87 10.54 39.57
N ILE A 160 20.75 9.69 40.14
CA ILE A 160 21.61 8.77 39.38
C ILE A 160 20.76 7.72 38.67
N GLN A 161 19.80 7.11 39.35
CA GLN A 161 18.93 6.08 38.76
C GLN A 161 17.96 6.66 37.70
N LYS A 162 17.38 7.86 37.94
CA LYS A 162 16.60 8.58 36.96
C LYS A 162 17.41 8.88 35.70
N THR A 163 18.65 9.33 35.86
CA THR A 163 19.54 9.59 34.73
C THR A 163 19.89 8.32 33.96
N LYS A 164 20.16 7.20 34.64
CA LYS A 164 20.40 5.90 34.00
C LYS A 164 19.17 5.44 33.22
N LYS A 165 17.97 5.58 33.80
CA LYS A 165 16.70 5.26 33.12
C LYS A 165 16.52 6.10 31.87
N ALA A 166 16.71 7.44 31.95
CA ALA A 166 16.58 8.33 30.80
C ALA A 166 17.58 7.99 29.67
N LYS A 167 18.83 7.61 30.03
CA LYS A 167 19.82 7.14 29.05
C LYS A 167 19.41 5.83 28.39
N ALA A 168 18.84 4.89 29.15
CA ALA A 168 18.35 3.63 28.60
C ALA A 168 17.15 3.87 27.63
N GLU A 169 16.26 4.82 27.95
CA GLU A 169 15.17 5.21 27.07
C GLU A 169 15.71 5.87 25.76
N ALA A 170 16.75 6.71 25.84
CA ALA A 170 17.40 7.27 24.66
C ALA A 170 18.08 6.20 23.80
N ALA A 171 18.78 5.23 24.43
CA ALA A 171 19.36 4.09 23.73
C ALA A 171 18.31 3.22 23.03
N LEU A 172 17.18 2.95 23.70
CA LEU A 172 16.06 2.23 23.12
C LEU A 172 15.53 2.92 21.85
N THR A 173 15.45 4.26 21.88
CA THR A 173 14.99 5.03 20.71
C THR A 173 16.00 4.98 19.56
N GLN A 174 17.31 4.95 19.88
CA GLN A 174 18.35 4.74 18.87
C GLN A 174 18.19 3.35 18.22
N TYR A 175 18.03 2.28 18.99
CA TYR A 175 17.84 0.94 18.45
C TYR A 175 16.58 0.83 17.56
N ARG A 176 15.50 1.53 17.93
CA ARG A 176 14.30 1.61 17.07
C ARG A 176 14.55 2.30 15.75
N LEU A 177 15.40 3.34 15.74
CA LEU A 177 15.80 4.01 14.50
C LEU A 177 16.64 3.08 13.62
N ASP A 178 17.59 2.35 14.22
CA ASP A 178 18.46 1.43 13.49
C ASP A 178 17.65 0.25 12.92
N ASP A 179 16.77 -0.35 13.72
CA ASP A 179 15.85 -1.41 13.30
C ASP A 179 14.93 -0.95 12.15
N ALA A 180 14.37 0.28 12.25
CA ALA A 180 13.54 0.82 11.18
C ALA A 180 14.32 1.01 9.86
N LYS A 181 15.59 1.42 9.94
CA LYS A 181 16.47 1.51 8.76
C LYS A 181 16.72 0.15 8.13
N GLU A 182 17.07 -0.85 8.94
CA GLU A 182 17.28 -2.23 8.47
C GLU A 182 16.02 -2.81 7.81
N MET A 183 14.84 -2.59 8.43
CA MET A 183 13.57 -3.02 7.86
C MET A 183 13.23 -2.35 6.53
N ILE A 184 13.55 -1.05 6.39
CA ILE A 184 13.34 -0.32 5.13
C ILE A 184 14.29 -0.84 4.04
N SER A 185 15.58 -1.05 4.35
CA SER A 185 16.53 -1.63 3.39
C SER A 185 16.09 -3.01 2.93
N LEU A 186 15.63 -3.86 3.86
CA LEU A 186 15.08 -5.17 3.52
C LEU A 186 13.84 -5.06 2.63
N GLN A 187 12.91 -4.15 2.96
CA GLN A 187 11.70 -3.92 2.16
C GLN A 187 12.04 -3.48 0.73
N VAL A 188 12.97 -2.55 0.56
CA VAL A 188 13.41 -2.07 -0.75
C VAL A 188 14.07 -3.22 -1.54
N ALA A 189 14.95 -4.01 -0.89
CA ALA A 189 15.60 -5.15 -1.54
C ALA A 189 14.60 -6.21 -1.99
N GLN A 190 13.59 -6.53 -1.17
CA GLN A 190 12.51 -7.46 -1.53
C GLN A 190 11.68 -6.96 -2.72
N LEU A 191 11.30 -5.68 -2.70
CA LEU A 191 10.49 -5.10 -3.78
C LEU A 191 11.26 -5.02 -5.10
N ARG A 192 12.57 -4.77 -5.08
CA ARG A 192 13.42 -4.83 -6.27
C ARG A 192 13.52 -6.25 -6.84
N GLN A 193 13.65 -7.24 -5.96
CA GLN A 193 13.63 -8.62 -6.39
C GLN A 193 12.29 -9.02 -7.02
N GLN A 194 11.17 -8.56 -6.42
CA GLN A 194 9.84 -8.79 -6.95
C GLN A 194 9.61 -8.08 -8.29
N GLU A 195 10.13 -6.85 -8.47
CA GLU A 195 10.06 -6.14 -9.75
C GLU A 195 10.80 -6.91 -10.86
N GLY A 196 12.00 -7.43 -10.57
CA GLY A 196 12.74 -8.28 -11.51
C GLY A 196 12.01 -9.58 -11.86
N GLU A 197 11.46 -10.27 -10.86
CA GLU A 197 10.65 -11.48 -11.06
C GLU A 197 9.39 -11.20 -11.88
N ALA A 198 8.68 -10.09 -11.61
CA ALA A 198 7.50 -9.72 -12.37
C ALA A 198 7.82 -9.40 -13.85
N LEU A 199 8.97 -8.81 -14.14
CA LEU A 199 9.42 -8.56 -15.51
C LEU A 199 9.72 -9.88 -16.26
N GLU A 200 10.39 -10.83 -15.61
CA GLU A 200 10.64 -12.15 -16.19
C GLU A 200 9.32 -12.90 -16.46
N LYS A 201 8.40 -12.86 -15.50
CA LYS A 201 7.04 -13.44 -15.67
C LYS A 201 6.29 -12.81 -16.83
N LEU A 202 6.32 -11.49 -16.97
CA LEU A 202 5.66 -10.80 -18.08
C LEU A 202 6.22 -11.23 -19.44
N THR A 203 7.54 -11.33 -19.56
CA THR A 203 8.18 -11.80 -20.79
C THR A 203 7.77 -13.25 -21.13
N ALA A 204 7.69 -14.12 -20.14
CA ALA A 204 7.22 -15.49 -20.33
C ALA A 204 5.73 -15.55 -20.71
N ALA A 205 4.89 -14.73 -20.05
CA ALA A 205 3.45 -14.67 -20.34
C ALA A 205 3.18 -14.12 -21.76
N GLU A 206 3.97 -13.16 -22.24
CA GLU A 206 3.89 -12.65 -23.61
C GLU A 206 4.19 -13.74 -24.64
N SER A 207 5.25 -14.51 -24.45
CA SER A 207 5.60 -15.64 -25.31
C SER A 207 4.55 -16.76 -25.28
N ASN A 208 3.97 -17.02 -24.09
CA ASN A 208 2.87 -17.98 -23.93
C ASN A 208 1.62 -17.52 -24.67
N LEU A 209 1.30 -16.23 -24.60
CA LEU A 209 0.14 -15.65 -25.28
C LEU A 209 0.30 -15.79 -26.81
N GLU A 210 1.46 -15.40 -27.37
CA GLU A 210 1.74 -15.56 -28.81
C GLU A 210 1.58 -17.01 -29.26
N SER A 211 2.10 -17.95 -28.47
CA SER A 211 1.98 -19.40 -28.76
C SER A 211 0.52 -19.89 -28.70
N ALA A 212 -0.24 -19.40 -27.73
CA ALA A 212 -1.66 -19.76 -27.56
C ALA A 212 -2.54 -19.16 -28.67
N GLU A 213 -2.24 -17.94 -29.12
CA GLU A 213 -2.91 -17.28 -30.25
C GLU A 213 -2.70 -18.06 -31.55
N GLU A 214 -1.46 -18.44 -31.85
CA GLU A 214 -1.16 -19.22 -33.04
C GLU A 214 -1.81 -20.62 -32.97
N ASN A 215 -1.78 -21.27 -31.81
CA ASN A 215 -2.46 -22.55 -31.63
C ASN A 215 -3.99 -22.43 -31.86
N LEU A 216 -4.62 -21.39 -31.34
CA LEU A 216 -6.05 -21.14 -31.56
C LEU A 216 -6.35 -20.86 -33.03
N ARG A 217 -5.49 -20.08 -33.72
CA ARG A 217 -5.61 -19.78 -35.13
C ARG A 217 -5.58 -21.07 -35.99
N VAL A 218 -4.58 -21.93 -35.75
CA VAL A 218 -4.41 -23.21 -36.45
C VAL A 218 -5.57 -24.16 -36.18
N ALA A 219 -5.99 -24.30 -34.90
CA ALA A 219 -7.10 -25.15 -34.51
C ALA A 219 -8.41 -24.70 -35.17
N THR A 220 -8.65 -23.37 -35.22
CA THR A 220 -9.86 -22.80 -35.83
C THR A 220 -9.87 -23.00 -37.35
N ALA A 221 -8.73 -22.78 -38.02
CA ALA A 221 -8.60 -23.04 -39.45
C ALA A 221 -8.83 -24.51 -39.79
N GLY A 222 -8.22 -25.44 -39.05
CA GLY A 222 -8.38 -26.87 -39.29
C GLY A 222 -9.82 -27.38 -39.00
N TRP A 223 -10.52 -26.78 -38.04
CA TRP A 223 -11.94 -27.07 -37.80
C TRP A 223 -12.85 -26.59 -38.96
N ASN A 224 -12.60 -25.37 -39.47
CA ASN A 224 -13.34 -24.85 -40.62
C ASN A 224 -13.16 -25.68 -41.88
N GLU A 225 -12.02 -26.36 -42.03
CA GLU A 225 -11.75 -27.30 -43.12
C GLU A 225 -12.24 -28.76 -42.82
N GLY A 226 -12.82 -28.99 -41.63
CA GLY A 226 -13.33 -30.29 -41.22
C GLY A 226 -12.23 -31.31 -40.81
N MET A 227 -10.98 -30.84 -40.63
CA MET A 227 -9.84 -31.70 -40.29
C MET A 227 -9.64 -31.87 -38.78
N ILE A 228 -10.14 -30.93 -37.98
CA ILE A 228 -9.98 -30.90 -36.52
C ILE A 228 -11.35 -30.94 -35.83
N ALA A 229 -11.44 -31.72 -34.76
CA ALA A 229 -12.68 -31.83 -33.96
C ALA A 229 -12.93 -30.58 -33.10
N SER A 230 -14.19 -30.27 -32.82
CA SER A 230 -14.64 -29.11 -32.03
C SER A 230 -14.02 -29.02 -30.64
N ASN A 231 -13.76 -30.15 -29.99
CA ASN A 231 -13.14 -30.22 -28.66
C ASN A 231 -11.72 -29.67 -28.65
N VAL A 232 -10.94 -29.82 -29.74
CA VAL A 232 -9.58 -29.29 -29.86
C VAL A 232 -9.59 -27.76 -29.95
N VAL A 233 -10.55 -27.20 -30.70
CA VAL A 233 -10.75 -25.75 -30.77
C VAL A 233 -11.15 -25.18 -29.41
N LEU A 234 -12.04 -25.87 -28.67
CA LEU A 234 -12.42 -25.48 -27.31
C LEU A 234 -11.24 -25.49 -26.34
N GLN A 235 -10.37 -26.49 -26.45
CA GLN A 235 -9.13 -26.56 -25.66
C GLN A 235 -8.19 -25.40 -26.01
N ALA A 236 -7.99 -25.12 -27.29
CA ALA A 236 -7.16 -24.01 -27.76
C ALA A 236 -7.73 -22.65 -27.31
N GLN A 237 -9.07 -22.44 -27.36
CA GLN A 237 -9.69 -21.24 -26.82
C GLN A 237 -9.52 -21.09 -25.31
N THR A 238 -9.60 -22.19 -24.56
CA THR A 238 -9.40 -22.17 -23.12
C THR A 238 -7.95 -21.81 -22.78
N ALA A 239 -6.98 -22.41 -23.51
CA ALA A 239 -5.56 -22.11 -23.35
C ALA A 239 -5.23 -20.67 -23.70
N TRP A 240 -5.80 -20.14 -24.79
CA TRP A 240 -5.65 -18.75 -25.17
C TRP A 240 -6.22 -17.79 -24.11
N LEU A 241 -7.43 -18.04 -23.62
CA LEU A 241 -8.06 -17.21 -22.59
C LEU A 241 -7.22 -17.20 -21.30
N GLN A 242 -6.66 -18.35 -20.93
CA GLN A 242 -5.78 -18.44 -19.76
C GLN A 242 -4.48 -17.66 -19.96
N ALA A 243 -3.80 -17.84 -21.10
CA ALA A 243 -2.58 -17.12 -21.43
C ALA A 243 -2.80 -15.59 -21.52
N HIS A 244 -3.91 -15.16 -22.12
CA HIS A 244 -4.27 -13.75 -22.20
C HIS A 244 -4.55 -13.14 -20.80
N SER A 245 -5.26 -13.88 -19.94
CA SER A 245 -5.51 -13.44 -18.56
C SER A 245 -4.21 -13.34 -17.76
N GLU A 246 -3.31 -14.31 -17.93
CA GLU A 246 -2.00 -14.33 -17.26
C GLU A 246 -1.11 -13.16 -17.73
N TYR A 247 -1.12 -12.83 -19.02
CA TYR A 247 -0.41 -11.66 -19.56
C TYR A 247 -0.90 -10.36 -18.93
N ILE A 248 -2.22 -10.16 -18.85
CA ILE A 248 -2.79 -8.97 -18.21
C ILE A 248 -2.44 -8.93 -16.71
N GLU A 249 -2.59 -10.05 -16.02
CA GLU A 249 -2.32 -10.14 -14.57
C GLU A 249 -0.85 -9.84 -14.24
N THR A 250 0.08 -10.40 -15.01
CA THR A 250 1.51 -10.14 -14.82
C THR A 250 1.91 -8.71 -15.18
N GLY A 251 1.28 -8.09 -16.19
CA GLY A 251 1.48 -6.69 -16.51
C GLY A 251 1.02 -5.74 -15.39
N VAL A 252 -0.14 -6.04 -14.79
CA VAL A 252 -0.63 -5.30 -13.60
C VAL A 252 0.26 -5.54 -12.39
N GLU A 253 0.73 -6.79 -12.16
CA GLU A 253 1.67 -7.13 -11.09
C GLU A 253 2.94 -6.31 -11.18
N LEU A 254 3.53 -6.20 -12.38
CA LEU A 254 4.74 -5.39 -12.62
C LEU A 254 4.51 -3.90 -12.29
N GLN A 255 3.39 -3.32 -12.73
CA GLN A 255 3.07 -1.94 -12.39
C GLN A 255 2.89 -1.74 -10.88
N MET A 256 2.22 -2.67 -10.20
CA MET A 256 2.08 -2.61 -8.74
C MET A 256 3.42 -2.72 -8.02
N CYS A 257 4.33 -3.59 -8.49
CA CYS A 257 5.68 -3.70 -7.93
C CYS A 257 6.45 -2.39 -8.08
N SER A 258 6.41 -1.75 -9.25
CA SER A 258 7.06 -0.45 -9.50
C SER A 258 6.51 0.67 -8.60
N VAL A 259 5.19 0.77 -8.45
CA VAL A 259 4.56 1.76 -7.54
C VAL A 259 4.91 1.48 -6.08
N ASN A 260 4.88 0.21 -5.66
CA ASN A 260 5.26 -0.17 -4.29
C ASN A 260 6.73 0.12 -4.00
N LEU A 261 7.61 -0.11 -4.97
CA LEU A 261 9.03 0.24 -4.86
C LEU A 261 9.22 1.75 -4.75
N ALA A 262 8.58 2.54 -5.60
CA ALA A 262 8.62 4.01 -5.51
C ALA A 262 8.13 4.51 -4.14
N LYS A 263 7.08 3.91 -3.60
CA LYS A 263 6.59 4.19 -2.24
C LYS A 263 7.62 3.80 -1.17
N ALA A 264 8.23 2.62 -1.29
CA ALA A 264 9.25 2.16 -0.34
C ALA A 264 10.50 3.03 -0.36
N GLU A 265 10.84 3.60 -1.49
CA GLU A 265 11.94 4.55 -1.68
C GLU A 265 11.58 6.00 -1.29
N GLY A 266 10.32 6.27 -0.91
CA GLY A 266 9.86 7.61 -0.53
C GLY A 266 9.72 8.59 -1.71
N ARG A 267 9.49 8.08 -2.93
CA ARG A 267 9.35 8.87 -4.16
C ARG A 267 7.89 9.12 -4.58
N LEU A 268 6.93 8.67 -3.78
CA LEU A 268 5.49 8.93 -3.95
C LEU A 268 5.02 10.07 -3.07
#